data_dcd3beabb2b302216ca410e202700e5f
#
_entry.id   dcd3beabb2b302216ca410e202700e5f
#
_cell.length_a   1.000
_cell.length_b   1.000
_cell.length_c   1.000
_cell.angle_alpha   90.00
_cell.angle_beta   90.00
_cell.angle_gamma   90.00
#
_symmetry.space_group_name_H-M   'P 1'
#
loop_
_entity.id
_entity.type
_entity.pdbx_description
1 polymer ?
#
loop_
_entity_poly.entity_id
_entity_poly.type
_entity_poly.pdbx_seq_one_letter_code
_entity_poly.pdbx_strand_id
1 'polypeptide(L)'
;MDRKALAAAFPATVPVLMGYLAIGIAFVMPTFHMPAITEFIHGGGPIIGGPVIPFLFITIACGALSGFHATIGTGTTPKMINNEKDVLFVGYGAMLMEGFVAVMALVAACVLVPAGYFAFNAPAEKFAKLGMDVVELPTLEAEVQENLMHRPGGSVSLAVGMAHIFSKIPAMESLMAYWYHFAIMFEAVFILTAVDAGTRVGRFFLQEMVGKVWPRFADKDWWPGIIITSAVFTGAWGYLVYSGDIGSIWPLFGICNQLLASVTLLIGTTVIIRMNHVKYAWTTGAPGILMTFITFWAGIWLIINQYLPSGQYLLAFLSALVMCLMLFVIVGVLRRWMVLLNIHTTVKDKYGVEVKTIVEE
;
A
#
# COMPACT_ATOMS: atom_id res chain seq x y z
N MET A 1 3.12 -7.41 -30.86
CA MET A 1 4.13 -7.14 -29.82
C MET A 1 4.24 -8.39 -28.96
N ASP A 2 5.40 -8.98 -28.86
CA ASP A 2 5.59 -10.28 -28.19
C ASP A 2 5.33 -10.10 -26.66
N ARG A 3 4.40 -10.90 -26.11
CA ARG A 3 4.06 -10.88 -24.67
C ARG A 3 5.29 -11.12 -23.77
N LYS A 4 6.27 -11.90 -24.28
CA LYS A 4 7.52 -12.16 -23.55
C LYS A 4 8.43 -10.94 -23.55
N ALA A 5 8.49 -10.17 -24.64
CA ALA A 5 9.26 -8.94 -24.71
C ALA A 5 8.65 -7.84 -23.79
N LEU A 6 7.33 -7.75 -23.75
CA LEU A 6 6.62 -6.82 -22.83
C LEU A 6 6.85 -7.20 -21.37
N ALA A 7 6.74 -8.47 -21.01
CA ALA A 7 6.97 -8.98 -19.67
C ALA A 7 8.43 -8.83 -19.20
N ALA A 8 9.39 -8.84 -20.12
CA ALA A 8 10.81 -8.62 -19.83
C ALA A 8 11.19 -7.14 -19.76
N ALA A 9 10.55 -6.28 -20.56
CA ALA A 9 10.80 -4.84 -20.55
C ALA A 9 10.30 -4.14 -19.26
N PHE A 10 9.21 -4.63 -18.70
CA PHE A 10 8.55 -4.04 -17.54
C PHE A 10 9.40 -4.03 -16.25
N PRO A 11 10.01 -5.15 -15.82
CA PRO A 11 10.86 -5.16 -14.62
C PRO A 11 12.14 -4.34 -14.77
N ALA A 12 12.58 -4.09 -15.99
CA ALA A 12 13.80 -3.33 -16.25
C ALA A 12 13.59 -1.80 -16.23
N THR A 13 12.39 -1.32 -16.56
CA THR A 13 12.11 0.11 -16.70
C THR A 13 12.10 0.86 -15.37
N VAL A 14 11.53 0.27 -14.31
CA VAL A 14 11.46 0.90 -12.97
C VAL A 14 12.84 1.12 -12.37
N PRO A 15 13.72 0.11 -12.29
CA PRO A 15 15.08 0.29 -11.78
C PRO A 15 15.89 1.30 -12.60
N VAL A 16 15.70 1.32 -13.89
CA VAL A 16 16.42 2.24 -14.80
C VAL A 16 16.01 3.69 -14.54
N LEU A 17 14.70 3.99 -14.51
CA LEU A 17 14.25 5.36 -14.24
C LEU A 17 14.66 5.83 -12.84
N MET A 18 14.53 4.98 -11.84
CA MET A 18 14.94 5.31 -10.48
C MET A 18 16.46 5.47 -10.37
N GLY A 19 17.21 4.71 -11.16
CA GLY A 19 18.65 4.92 -11.32
C GLY A 19 18.98 6.31 -11.90
N TYR A 20 18.27 6.74 -12.95
CA TYR A 20 18.41 8.08 -13.50
C TYR A 20 18.04 9.16 -12.48
N LEU A 21 16.95 8.98 -11.74
CA LEU A 21 16.56 9.92 -10.69
C LEU A 21 17.61 10.00 -9.58
N ALA A 22 18.13 8.86 -9.12
CA ALA A 22 19.20 8.82 -8.14
C ALA A 22 20.46 9.52 -8.62
N ILE A 23 20.86 9.33 -9.87
CA ILE A 23 21.99 10.03 -10.49
C ILE A 23 21.68 11.53 -10.57
N GLY A 24 20.49 11.91 -11.00
CA GLY A 24 20.05 13.30 -11.03
C GLY A 24 20.10 13.96 -9.65
N ILE A 25 19.60 13.31 -8.62
CA ILE A 25 19.67 13.79 -7.23
C ILE A 25 21.14 13.94 -6.77
N ALA A 26 21.98 12.95 -7.03
CA ALA A 26 23.39 12.98 -6.64
C ALA A 26 24.18 14.06 -7.38
N PHE A 27 23.83 14.35 -8.63
CA PHE A 27 24.48 15.37 -9.44
C PHE A 27 24.03 16.79 -9.07
N VAL A 28 22.71 16.98 -8.91
CA VAL A 28 22.09 18.30 -8.65
C VAL A 28 22.18 18.69 -7.18
N MET A 29 22.20 17.71 -6.26
CA MET A 29 22.10 17.91 -4.80
C MET A 29 20.99 18.92 -4.46
N PRO A 30 19.72 18.60 -4.75
CA PRO A 30 18.63 19.54 -4.65
C PRO A 30 18.42 20.01 -3.20
N THR A 31 18.04 21.26 -3.04
CA THR A 31 17.67 21.82 -1.73
C THR A 31 16.27 21.34 -1.35
N PHE A 32 16.08 20.92 -0.10
CA PHE A 32 14.77 20.56 0.43
C PHE A 32 14.06 21.82 0.93
N HIS A 33 12.82 22.00 0.47
CA HIS A 33 11.96 23.12 0.88
C HIS A 33 10.90 22.67 1.90
N MET A 34 10.61 21.38 1.97
CA MET A 34 9.71 20.84 3.01
C MET A 34 10.38 20.90 4.38
N PRO A 35 9.67 21.40 5.41
CA PRO A 35 10.16 21.37 6.79
C PRO A 35 10.24 19.93 7.29
N ALA A 36 11.19 19.63 8.17
CA ALA A 36 11.34 18.32 8.79
C ALA A 36 10.11 17.94 9.64
N ILE A 37 9.45 18.93 10.24
CA ILE A 37 8.21 18.79 11.01
C ILE A 37 7.27 19.88 10.54
N THR A 38 6.06 19.50 10.13
CA THR A 38 5.03 20.46 9.70
C THR A 38 4.18 20.92 10.90
N GLU A 39 3.41 21.98 10.71
CA GLU A 39 2.44 22.47 11.69
C GLU A 39 1.32 21.47 12.02
N PHE A 40 1.15 20.46 11.18
CA PHE A 40 0.11 19.42 11.33
C PHE A 40 0.50 18.27 12.28
N ILE A 41 1.56 18.43 13.08
CA ILE A 41 2.02 17.40 14.03
C ILE A 41 0.95 16.99 15.07
N HIS A 42 -0.01 17.85 15.32
CA HIS A 42 -1.14 17.55 16.23
C HIS A 42 -2.38 17.02 15.51
N GLY A 43 -2.34 16.85 14.19
CA GLY A 43 -3.43 16.43 13.33
C GLY A 43 -4.08 17.59 12.58
N GLY A 44 -5.20 17.31 11.93
CA GLY A 44 -5.92 18.31 11.14
C GLY A 44 -5.29 18.65 9.81
N GLY A 45 -4.46 17.78 9.24
CA GLY A 45 -3.84 17.99 7.94
C GLY A 45 -4.85 18.20 6.80
N PRO A 46 -4.48 18.96 5.77
CA PRO A 46 -5.41 19.34 4.69
C PRO A 46 -5.81 18.19 3.79
N ILE A 47 -4.98 17.14 3.67
CA ILE A 47 -5.23 15.99 2.80
C ILE A 47 -6.06 14.97 3.58
N ILE A 48 -5.58 14.52 4.74
CA ILE A 48 -6.30 13.60 5.62
C ILE A 48 -6.55 14.33 6.95
N GLY A 49 -7.82 14.58 7.24
CA GLY A 49 -8.23 15.15 8.52
C GLY A 49 -8.13 14.11 9.63
N GLY A 50 -8.02 14.58 10.88
CA GLY A 50 -8.02 13.72 12.04
C GLY A 50 -6.73 13.75 12.85
N PRO A 51 -6.63 12.94 13.91
CA PRO A 51 -5.43 12.87 14.75
C PRO A 51 -4.26 12.23 13.96
N VAL A 52 -3.02 12.70 14.24
CA VAL A 52 -1.82 12.14 13.57
C VAL A 52 -1.74 10.64 13.77
N ILE A 53 -1.88 10.19 15.01
CA ILE A 53 -2.07 8.77 15.30
C ILE A 53 -3.60 8.56 15.40
N PRO A 54 -4.21 7.70 14.59
CA PRO A 54 -3.66 6.58 13.81
C PRO A 54 -3.35 6.87 12.34
N PHE A 55 -3.65 8.07 11.81
CA PHE A 55 -3.63 8.30 10.36
C PHE A 55 -2.23 8.29 9.75
N LEU A 56 -1.18 8.60 10.51
CA LEU A 56 0.19 8.40 10.07
C LEU A 56 0.42 6.95 9.59
N PHE A 57 -0.02 5.98 10.39
CA PHE A 57 0.14 4.55 10.03
C PHE A 57 -0.75 4.15 8.86
N ILE A 58 -1.95 4.72 8.74
CA ILE A 58 -2.85 4.46 7.61
C ILE A 58 -2.24 4.97 6.29
N THR A 59 -1.60 6.14 6.28
CA THR A 59 -1.00 6.72 5.08
C THR A 59 0.27 6.01 4.63
N ILE A 60 1.13 5.60 5.56
CA ILE A 60 2.37 4.87 5.24
C ILE A 60 2.17 3.35 5.13
N ALA A 61 0.95 2.87 5.28
CA ALA A 61 0.62 1.46 5.38
C ALA A 61 1.19 0.63 4.23
N CYS A 62 1.02 1.10 3.01
CA CYS A 62 1.41 0.32 1.83
C CYS A 62 2.93 0.17 1.70
N GLY A 63 3.70 1.20 2.03
CA GLY A 63 5.15 1.15 1.96
C GLY A 63 5.82 0.51 3.17
N ALA A 64 5.26 0.70 4.37
CA ALA A 64 5.87 0.20 5.60
C ALA A 64 5.39 -1.21 5.97
N LEU A 65 4.12 -1.52 5.77
CA LEU A 65 3.48 -2.75 6.21
C LEU A 65 2.24 -3.04 5.37
N SER A 66 2.42 -3.67 4.21
CA SER A 66 1.34 -3.87 3.24
C SER A 66 0.66 -5.22 3.34
N GLY A 67 -0.64 -5.21 3.60
CA GLY A 67 -1.49 -6.40 3.50
C GLY A 67 -1.66 -6.87 2.06
N PHE A 68 -1.64 -5.95 1.09
CA PHE A 68 -1.66 -6.30 -0.33
C PHE A 68 -0.43 -7.12 -0.73
N HIS A 69 0.78 -6.66 -0.36
CA HIS A 69 2.01 -7.41 -0.62
C HIS A 69 2.04 -8.76 0.12
N ALA A 70 1.54 -8.80 1.35
CA ALA A 70 1.40 -10.04 2.10
C ALA A 70 0.48 -11.05 1.37
N THR A 71 -0.62 -10.56 0.79
CA THR A 71 -1.55 -11.37 0.01
C THR A 71 -0.93 -11.87 -1.29
N ILE A 72 -0.16 -11.03 -1.99
CA ILE A 72 0.62 -11.44 -3.17
C ILE A 72 1.68 -12.48 -2.77
N GLY A 73 2.44 -12.21 -1.71
CA GLY A 73 3.53 -13.07 -1.25
C GLY A 73 3.06 -14.44 -0.75
N THR A 74 1.84 -14.57 -0.25
CA THR A 74 1.29 -15.85 0.22
C THR A 74 0.41 -16.55 -0.80
N GLY A 75 -0.30 -15.80 -1.64
CA GLY A 75 -1.36 -16.34 -2.50
C GLY A 75 -1.00 -16.48 -3.97
N THR A 76 -0.22 -15.56 -4.52
CA THR A 76 0.01 -15.47 -5.98
C THR A 76 1.46 -15.80 -6.35
N THR A 77 2.42 -15.12 -5.76
CA THR A 77 3.84 -15.27 -6.10
C THR A 77 4.36 -16.70 -5.95
N PRO A 78 4.05 -17.44 -4.85
CA PRO A 78 4.49 -18.83 -4.70
C PRO A 78 3.96 -19.78 -5.79
N LYS A 79 2.83 -19.43 -6.41
CA LYS A 79 2.24 -20.21 -7.50
C LYS A 79 2.89 -19.92 -8.87
N MET A 80 3.70 -18.87 -8.96
CA MET A 80 4.34 -18.40 -10.19
C MET A 80 5.84 -18.64 -10.23
N ILE A 81 6.49 -18.81 -9.07
CA ILE A 81 7.91 -19.08 -8.95
C ILE A 81 8.17 -20.56 -9.30
N ASN A 82 9.02 -20.79 -10.28
CA ASN A 82 9.38 -22.15 -10.73
C ASN A 82 10.55 -22.75 -9.96
N ASN A 83 11.38 -21.93 -9.31
CA ASN A 83 12.59 -22.37 -8.61
C ASN A 83 12.68 -21.71 -7.23
N GLU A 84 12.86 -22.50 -6.20
CA GLU A 84 13.02 -22.00 -4.81
C GLU A 84 14.20 -21.05 -4.63
N LYS A 85 15.25 -21.17 -5.45
CA LYS A 85 16.41 -20.26 -5.43
C LYS A 85 16.04 -18.82 -5.77
N ASP A 86 14.97 -18.62 -6.53
CA ASP A 86 14.52 -17.30 -6.96
C ASP A 86 13.66 -16.59 -5.89
N VAL A 87 13.20 -17.30 -4.86
CA VAL A 87 12.34 -16.75 -3.80
C VAL A 87 12.99 -15.55 -3.11
N LEU A 88 14.27 -15.67 -2.75
CA LEU A 88 14.99 -14.58 -2.08
C LEU A 88 15.15 -13.36 -2.99
N PHE A 89 15.50 -13.59 -4.25
CA PHE A 89 15.67 -12.51 -5.23
C PHE A 89 14.35 -11.83 -5.56
N VAL A 90 13.28 -12.61 -5.81
CA VAL A 90 11.96 -12.06 -6.13
C VAL A 90 11.33 -11.37 -4.94
N GLY A 91 11.39 -11.95 -3.73
CA GLY A 91 10.78 -11.37 -2.54
C GLY A 91 11.61 -10.23 -1.96
N TYR A 92 12.79 -10.52 -1.47
CA TYR A 92 13.64 -9.55 -0.79
C TYR A 92 14.26 -8.52 -1.75
N GLY A 93 14.68 -8.96 -2.93
CA GLY A 93 15.23 -8.06 -3.97
C GLY A 93 14.19 -7.03 -4.44
N ALA A 94 12.95 -7.45 -4.67
CA ALA A 94 11.87 -6.53 -5.02
C ALA A 94 11.57 -5.54 -3.89
N MET A 95 11.55 -6.00 -2.63
CA MET A 95 11.36 -5.13 -1.45
C MET A 95 12.46 -4.06 -1.36
N LEU A 96 13.71 -4.41 -1.56
CA LEU A 96 14.82 -3.43 -1.55
C LEU A 96 14.67 -2.41 -2.67
N MET A 97 14.23 -2.84 -3.86
CA MET A 97 13.98 -1.96 -4.99
C MET A 97 12.82 -1.00 -4.70
N GLU A 98 11.73 -1.49 -4.11
CA GLU A 98 10.61 -0.66 -3.68
C GLU A 98 11.05 0.38 -2.64
N GLY A 99 11.84 -0.01 -1.64
CA GLY A 99 12.41 0.91 -0.66
C GLY A 99 13.26 2.02 -1.31
N PHE A 100 14.06 1.67 -2.31
CA PHE A 100 14.85 2.63 -3.08
C PHE A 100 13.95 3.61 -3.84
N VAL A 101 12.90 3.13 -4.51
CA VAL A 101 11.90 3.97 -5.19
C VAL A 101 11.21 4.92 -4.21
N ALA A 102 10.83 4.43 -3.02
CA ALA A 102 10.17 5.23 -2.00
C ALA A 102 11.06 6.38 -1.50
N VAL A 103 12.37 6.14 -1.30
CA VAL A 103 13.32 7.19 -0.93
C VAL A 103 13.43 8.24 -2.04
N MET A 104 13.50 7.82 -3.29
CA MET A 104 13.57 8.76 -4.42
C MET A 104 12.30 9.61 -4.53
N ALA A 105 11.13 9.01 -4.34
CA ALA A 105 9.85 9.71 -4.32
C ALA A 105 9.76 10.72 -3.16
N LEU A 106 10.25 10.34 -1.98
CA LEU A 106 10.32 11.25 -0.83
C LEU A 106 11.21 12.46 -1.12
N VAL A 107 12.40 12.25 -1.71
CA VAL A 107 13.29 13.33 -2.11
C VAL A 107 12.61 14.25 -3.11
N ALA A 108 11.97 13.70 -4.15
CA ALA A 108 11.24 14.49 -5.15
C ALA A 108 10.12 15.34 -4.52
N ALA A 109 9.38 14.78 -3.56
CA ALA A 109 8.35 15.53 -2.83
C ALA A 109 8.95 16.62 -1.93
N CYS A 110 10.09 16.37 -1.28
CA CYS A 110 10.74 17.32 -0.37
C CYS A 110 11.40 18.52 -1.10
N VAL A 111 11.68 18.38 -2.39
CA VAL A 111 12.18 19.47 -3.24
C VAL A 111 11.09 20.52 -3.53
N LEU A 112 9.82 20.12 -3.47
CA LEU A 112 8.69 21.02 -3.71
C LEU A 112 8.52 22.01 -2.56
N VAL A 113 8.11 23.25 -2.90
CA VAL A 113 7.66 24.24 -1.92
C VAL A 113 6.34 23.76 -1.29
N PRO A 114 6.17 23.85 0.05
CA PRO A 114 4.98 23.37 0.75
C PRO A 114 3.66 23.84 0.15
N ALA A 115 3.56 25.13 -0.20
CA ALA A 115 2.36 25.70 -0.82
C ALA A 115 1.99 25.00 -2.15
N GLY A 116 2.98 24.75 -3.02
CA GLY A 116 2.78 24.01 -4.27
C GLY A 116 2.35 22.56 -4.03
N TYR A 117 3.01 21.86 -3.11
CA TYR A 117 2.64 20.49 -2.75
C TYR A 117 1.20 20.38 -2.26
N PHE A 118 0.77 21.29 -1.37
CA PHE A 118 -0.61 21.28 -0.88
C PHE A 118 -1.61 21.74 -1.92
N ALA A 119 -1.25 22.66 -2.82
CA ALA A 119 -2.10 23.05 -3.94
C ALA A 119 -2.42 21.89 -4.89
N PHE A 120 -1.45 20.99 -5.13
CA PHE A 120 -1.68 19.78 -5.93
C PHE A 120 -2.60 18.78 -5.23
N ASN A 121 -2.34 18.50 -3.95
CA ASN A 121 -2.87 17.34 -3.25
C ASN A 121 -4.10 17.63 -2.39
N ALA A 122 -4.32 18.87 -1.95
CA ALA A 122 -5.43 19.20 -1.08
C ALA A 122 -6.69 19.59 -1.87
N PRO A 123 -7.90 19.26 -1.37
CA PRO A 123 -9.15 19.79 -1.91
C PRO A 123 -9.18 21.33 -1.83
N ALA A 124 -9.80 21.98 -2.82
CA ALA A 124 -9.84 23.43 -2.95
C ALA A 124 -10.27 24.17 -1.67
N GLU A 125 -11.36 23.67 -1.04
CA GLU A 125 -11.90 24.27 0.19
C GLU A 125 -10.94 24.19 1.37
N LYS A 126 -10.17 23.09 1.46
CA LYS A 126 -9.20 22.91 2.54
C LYS A 126 -7.94 23.71 2.27
N PHE A 127 -7.49 23.76 1.02
CA PHE A 127 -6.33 24.57 0.62
C PHE A 127 -6.56 26.05 0.88
N ALA A 128 -7.74 26.59 0.52
CA ALA A 128 -8.10 27.97 0.78
C ALA A 128 -8.02 28.35 2.27
N LYS A 129 -8.32 27.41 3.18
CA LYS A 129 -8.23 27.63 4.63
C LYS A 129 -6.80 27.69 5.16
N LEU A 130 -5.81 27.19 4.43
CA LEU A 130 -4.40 27.26 4.82
C LEU A 130 -3.82 28.67 4.66
N GLY A 131 -4.46 29.53 3.84
CA GLY A 131 -3.95 30.89 3.58
C GLY A 131 -2.56 30.93 2.94
N MET A 132 -2.18 29.86 2.24
CA MET A 132 -0.88 29.76 1.56
C MET A 132 -0.96 30.41 0.19
N ASP A 133 -0.07 31.38 -0.08
CA ASP A 133 0.06 31.97 -1.40
C ASP A 133 0.87 31.06 -2.34
N VAL A 134 0.31 30.80 -3.50
CA VAL A 134 0.93 29.93 -4.52
C VAL A 134 1.48 30.80 -5.66
N VAL A 135 2.41 31.67 -5.34
CA VAL A 135 2.99 32.64 -6.31
C VAL A 135 3.67 31.95 -7.48
N GLU A 136 4.30 30.79 -7.24
CA GLU A 136 5.05 30.05 -8.26
C GLU A 136 4.21 29.10 -9.10
N LEU A 137 2.97 28.82 -8.70
CA LEU A 137 2.15 27.81 -9.37
C LEU A 137 1.81 28.16 -10.84
N PRO A 138 1.39 29.40 -11.19
CA PRO A 138 1.12 29.73 -12.56
C PRO A 138 2.33 29.61 -13.48
N THR A 139 3.52 29.94 -12.96
CA THR A 139 4.77 29.77 -13.70
C THR A 139 5.08 28.29 -13.92
N LEU A 140 4.90 27.47 -12.88
CA LEU A 140 5.11 26.04 -12.95
C LEU A 140 4.13 25.35 -13.89
N GLU A 141 2.85 25.72 -13.87
CA GLU A 141 1.83 25.22 -14.80
C GLU A 141 2.15 25.61 -16.26
N ALA A 142 2.68 26.80 -16.47
CA ALA A 142 3.14 27.23 -17.80
C ALA A 142 4.39 26.42 -18.26
N GLU A 143 5.32 26.13 -17.35
CA GLU A 143 6.51 25.34 -17.64
C GLU A 143 6.20 23.89 -17.95
N VAL A 144 5.27 23.26 -17.22
CA VAL A 144 4.86 21.85 -17.47
C VAL A 144 3.76 21.73 -18.52
N GLN A 145 3.14 22.84 -18.93
CA GLN A 145 2.03 22.92 -19.88
C GLN A 145 0.77 22.15 -19.48
N GLU A 146 0.51 22.01 -18.17
CA GLU A 146 -0.67 21.39 -17.60
C GLU A 146 -1.15 22.11 -16.35
N ASN A 147 -2.46 21.99 -16.07
CA ASN A 147 -3.03 22.46 -14.82
C ASN A 147 -2.67 21.46 -13.70
N LEU A 148 -2.05 21.95 -12.64
CA LEU A 148 -1.58 21.15 -11.51
C LEU A 148 -2.50 21.25 -10.29
N MET A 149 -3.39 22.23 -10.23
CA MET A 149 -4.25 22.44 -9.06
C MET A 149 -5.23 21.29 -8.84
N HIS A 150 -5.37 20.90 -7.57
CA HIS A 150 -6.36 19.92 -7.12
C HIS A 150 -6.33 18.59 -7.88
N ARG A 151 -5.16 18.13 -8.23
CA ARG A 151 -4.91 16.80 -8.79
C ARG A 151 -4.34 15.87 -7.69
N PRO A 152 -5.19 15.36 -6.78
CA PRO A 152 -4.75 14.59 -5.63
C PRO A 152 -4.06 13.31 -6.09
N GLY A 153 -3.00 12.96 -5.38
CA GLY A 153 -2.23 11.74 -5.62
C GLY A 153 -0.74 12.02 -5.71
N GLY A 154 0.06 11.01 -5.45
CA GLY A 154 1.52 11.14 -5.42
C GLY A 154 2.16 11.36 -6.79
N SER A 155 1.50 10.96 -7.88
CA SER A 155 2.05 10.98 -9.24
C SER A 155 2.43 12.38 -9.72
N VAL A 156 1.55 13.36 -9.52
CA VAL A 156 1.81 14.75 -9.92
C VAL A 156 2.99 15.33 -9.12
N SER A 157 2.98 15.15 -7.80
CA SER A 157 4.05 15.63 -6.93
C SER A 157 5.40 14.99 -7.26
N LEU A 158 5.41 13.68 -7.56
CA LEU A 158 6.59 12.95 -8.01
C LEU A 158 7.09 13.50 -9.34
N ALA A 159 6.20 13.66 -10.32
CA ALA A 159 6.55 14.11 -11.66
C ALA A 159 7.09 15.55 -11.68
N VAL A 160 6.45 16.45 -10.93
CA VAL A 160 6.93 17.85 -10.81
C VAL A 160 8.28 17.88 -10.09
N GLY A 161 8.43 17.15 -8.98
CA GLY A 161 9.69 17.08 -8.25
C GLY A 161 10.83 16.51 -9.09
N MET A 162 10.58 15.46 -9.85
CA MET A 162 11.55 14.89 -10.80
C MET A 162 11.93 15.89 -11.89
N ALA A 163 10.93 16.50 -12.53
CA ALA A 163 11.14 17.47 -13.58
C ALA A 163 11.97 18.66 -13.07
N HIS A 164 11.69 19.13 -11.86
CA HIS A 164 12.46 20.20 -11.22
C HIS A 164 13.92 19.80 -10.94
N ILE A 165 14.18 18.56 -10.53
CA ILE A 165 15.55 18.07 -10.34
C ILE A 165 16.27 17.97 -11.67
N PHE A 166 15.66 17.41 -12.70
CA PHE A 166 16.30 17.23 -14.00
C PHE A 166 16.52 18.56 -14.75
N SER A 167 15.60 19.51 -14.62
CA SER A 167 15.76 20.84 -15.22
C SER A 167 16.94 21.65 -14.65
N LYS A 168 17.47 21.28 -13.48
CA LYS A 168 18.67 21.89 -12.91
C LYS A 168 19.99 21.33 -13.48
N ILE A 169 19.92 20.28 -14.29
CA ILE A 169 21.09 19.74 -14.97
C ILE A 169 21.45 20.68 -16.14
N PRO A 170 22.71 21.11 -16.29
CA PRO A 170 23.14 21.96 -17.42
C PRO A 170 22.69 21.39 -18.77
N ALA A 171 22.19 22.21 -19.65
CA ALA A 171 21.59 21.90 -20.96
C ALA A 171 20.21 21.22 -20.91
N MET A 172 19.60 21.00 -19.75
CA MET A 172 18.26 20.44 -19.62
C MET A 172 17.21 21.44 -19.07
N GLU A 173 17.60 22.67 -18.85
CA GLU A 173 16.79 23.73 -18.21
C GLU A 173 15.47 24.00 -18.98
N SER A 174 15.49 23.93 -20.30
CA SER A 174 14.30 24.14 -21.15
C SER A 174 13.40 22.92 -21.31
N LEU A 175 13.74 21.78 -20.68
CA LEU A 175 13.06 20.51 -20.87
C LEU A 175 12.12 20.15 -19.72
N MET A 176 11.67 21.12 -18.92
CA MET A 176 10.80 20.90 -17.76
C MET A 176 9.52 20.14 -18.14
N ALA A 177 8.82 20.57 -19.20
CA ALA A 177 7.61 19.89 -19.70
C ALA A 177 7.90 18.47 -20.17
N TYR A 178 9.02 18.24 -20.86
CA TYR A 178 9.42 16.91 -21.32
C TYR A 178 9.62 15.96 -20.13
N TRP A 179 10.35 16.37 -19.11
CA TRP A 179 10.61 15.55 -17.94
C TRP A 179 9.35 15.28 -17.13
N TYR A 180 8.48 16.29 -17.02
CA TYR A 180 7.19 16.12 -16.35
C TYR A 180 6.33 15.07 -17.07
N HIS A 181 6.10 15.22 -18.37
CA HIS A 181 5.29 14.28 -19.14
C HIS A 181 5.90 12.88 -19.20
N PHE A 182 7.23 12.79 -19.28
CA PHE A 182 7.93 11.52 -19.19
C PHE A 182 7.66 10.81 -17.85
N ALA A 183 7.75 11.54 -16.74
CA ALA A 183 7.50 10.98 -15.42
C ALA A 183 6.03 10.57 -15.24
N ILE A 184 5.07 11.37 -15.69
CA ILE A 184 3.63 11.03 -15.66
C ILE A 184 3.33 9.78 -16.50
N MET A 185 3.87 9.68 -17.70
CA MET A 185 3.69 8.48 -18.53
C MET A 185 4.29 7.24 -17.87
N PHE A 186 5.44 7.37 -17.26
CA PHE A 186 6.09 6.29 -16.54
C PHE A 186 5.24 5.84 -15.35
N GLU A 187 4.72 6.78 -14.56
CA GLU A 187 3.83 6.52 -13.43
C GLU A 187 2.55 5.81 -13.88
N ALA A 188 1.96 6.24 -15.00
CA ALA A 188 0.78 5.58 -15.57
C ALA A 188 1.05 4.12 -15.93
N VAL A 189 2.20 3.83 -16.55
CA VAL A 189 2.62 2.46 -16.86
C VAL A 189 2.84 1.64 -15.59
N PHE A 190 3.46 2.22 -14.57
CA PHE A 190 3.65 1.60 -13.27
C PHE A 190 2.32 1.24 -12.60
N ILE A 191 1.35 2.17 -12.58
CA ILE A 191 0.00 1.96 -12.04
C ILE A 191 -0.71 0.80 -12.76
N LEU A 192 -0.58 0.70 -14.08
CA LEU A 192 -1.17 -0.41 -14.84
C LEU A 192 -0.69 -1.79 -14.36
N THR A 193 0.56 -1.92 -13.94
CA THR A 193 1.05 -3.18 -13.37
C THR A 193 0.40 -3.51 -12.04
N ALA A 194 0.19 -2.50 -11.19
CA ALA A 194 -0.50 -2.69 -9.91
C ALA A 194 -1.97 -3.09 -10.12
N VAL A 195 -2.65 -2.51 -11.13
CA VAL A 195 -4.02 -2.88 -11.51
C VAL A 195 -4.10 -4.32 -12.03
N ASP A 196 -3.15 -4.74 -12.88
CA ASP A 196 -3.08 -6.14 -13.37
C ASP A 196 -2.85 -7.11 -12.21
N ALA A 197 -1.87 -6.84 -11.34
CA ALA A 197 -1.58 -7.68 -10.19
C ALA A 197 -2.76 -7.76 -9.22
N GLY A 198 -3.38 -6.63 -8.90
CA GLY A 198 -4.55 -6.54 -8.02
C GLY A 198 -5.76 -7.29 -8.56
N THR A 199 -6.06 -7.13 -9.84
CA THR A 199 -7.14 -7.86 -10.52
C THR A 199 -6.89 -9.36 -10.51
N ARG A 200 -5.67 -9.80 -10.73
CA ARG A 200 -5.28 -11.22 -10.71
C ARG A 200 -5.44 -11.83 -9.33
N VAL A 201 -4.97 -11.13 -8.29
CA VAL A 201 -5.13 -11.55 -6.90
C VAL A 201 -6.60 -11.65 -6.53
N GLY A 202 -7.39 -10.60 -6.78
CA GLY A 202 -8.83 -10.57 -6.50
C GLY A 202 -9.60 -11.67 -7.22
N ARG A 203 -9.26 -11.92 -8.49
CA ARG A 203 -9.80 -13.02 -9.26
C ARG A 203 -9.54 -14.37 -8.60
N PHE A 204 -8.31 -14.66 -8.20
CA PHE A 204 -7.97 -15.91 -7.54
C PHE A 204 -8.75 -16.10 -6.24
N PHE A 205 -8.88 -15.04 -5.43
CA PHE A 205 -9.70 -15.10 -4.22
C PHE A 205 -11.16 -15.41 -4.52
N LEU A 206 -11.76 -14.72 -5.49
CA LEU A 206 -13.14 -14.98 -5.89
C LEU A 206 -13.33 -16.40 -6.43
N GLN A 207 -12.39 -16.89 -7.24
CA GLN A 207 -12.43 -18.26 -7.75
C GLN A 207 -12.35 -19.29 -6.61
N GLU A 208 -11.48 -19.09 -5.63
CA GLU A 208 -11.36 -19.98 -4.47
C GLU A 208 -12.61 -19.94 -3.58
N MET A 209 -13.19 -18.75 -3.36
CA MET A 209 -14.42 -18.62 -2.56
C MET A 209 -15.62 -19.25 -3.25
N VAL A 210 -15.86 -18.90 -4.51
CA VAL A 210 -16.98 -19.45 -5.29
C VAL A 210 -16.79 -20.93 -5.55
N GLY A 211 -15.55 -21.37 -5.74
CA GLY A 211 -15.18 -22.77 -5.94
C GLY A 211 -15.56 -23.70 -4.79
N LYS A 212 -15.69 -23.19 -3.56
CA LYS A 212 -16.22 -23.96 -2.41
C LYS A 212 -17.70 -24.31 -2.56
N VAL A 213 -18.46 -23.48 -3.26
CA VAL A 213 -19.89 -23.69 -3.52
C VAL A 213 -20.11 -24.33 -4.90
N TRP A 214 -19.34 -23.88 -5.88
CA TRP A 214 -19.43 -24.37 -7.26
C TRP A 214 -18.03 -24.83 -7.74
N PRO A 215 -17.71 -26.13 -7.68
CA PRO A 215 -16.36 -26.67 -7.89
C PRO A 215 -15.71 -26.29 -9.22
N ARG A 216 -16.49 -26.03 -10.28
CA ARG A 216 -15.96 -25.58 -11.57
C ARG A 216 -15.18 -24.25 -11.50
N PHE A 217 -15.53 -23.37 -10.56
CA PHE A 217 -14.79 -22.09 -10.36
C PHE A 217 -13.41 -22.32 -9.71
N ALA A 218 -13.20 -23.45 -9.04
CA ALA A 218 -11.90 -23.79 -8.48
C ALA A 218 -10.85 -24.14 -9.55
N ASP A 219 -11.32 -24.50 -10.76
CA ASP A 219 -10.43 -24.72 -11.90
C ASP A 219 -9.89 -23.39 -12.42
N LYS A 220 -8.57 -23.22 -12.33
CA LYS A 220 -7.86 -21.98 -12.67
C LYS A 220 -7.78 -21.75 -14.19
N ASP A 221 -7.97 -22.79 -14.98
CA ASP A 221 -7.89 -22.76 -16.45
C ASP A 221 -9.27 -22.64 -17.09
N TRP A 222 -10.34 -22.73 -16.31
CA TRP A 222 -11.71 -22.60 -16.83
C TRP A 222 -12.04 -21.16 -17.24
N TRP A 223 -11.99 -20.93 -18.55
CA TRP A 223 -12.14 -19.61 -19.18
C TRP A 223 -13.37 -18.80 -18.72
N PRO A 224 -14.59 -19.34 -18.64
CA PRO A 224 -15.74 -18.58 -18.18
C PRO A 224 -15.60 -18.12 -16.72
N GLY A 225 -15.03 -18.95 -15.85
CA GLY A 225 -14.75 -18.58 -14.46
C GLY A 225 -13.76 -17.44 -14.36
N ILE A 226 -12.71 -17.43 -15.19
CA ILE A 226 -11.72 -16.35 -15.28
C ILE A 226 -12.38 -15.03 -15.66
N ILE A 227 -13.21 -15.03 -16.72
CA ILE A 227 -13.86 -13.80 -17.20
C ILE A 227 -14.85 -13.26 -16.17
N ILE A 228 -15.73 -14.12 -15.63
CA ILE A 228 -16.77 -13.71 -14.69
C ILE A 228 -16.14 -13.13 -13.44
N THR A 229 -15.18 -13.82 -12.83
CA THR A 229 -14.55 -13.34 -11.59
C THR A 229 -13.71 -12.08 -11.80
N SER A 230 -13.03 -11.96 -12.95
CA SER A 230 -12.32 -10.73 -13.31
C SER A 230 -13.30 -9.58 -13.53
N ALA A 231 -14.39 -9.79 -14.24
CA ALA A 231 -15.39 -8.76 -14.50
C ALA A 231 -16.09 -8.30 -13.22
N VAL A 232 -16.45 -9.24 -12.35
CA VAL A 232 -17.06 -8.91 -11.05
C VAL A 232 -16.09 -8.10 -10.18
N PHE A 233 -14.84 -8.54 -10.08
CA PHE A 233 -13.84 -7.85 -9.27
C PHE A 233 -13.53 -6.46 -9.83
N THR A 234 -13.28 -6.35 -11.15
CA THR A 234 -13.02 -5.07 -11.81
C THR A 234 -14.23 -4.14 -11.77
N GLY A 235 -15.44 -4.68 -11.92
CA GLY A 235 -16.66 -3.90 -11.81
C GLY A 235 -16.89 -3.38 -10.39
N ALA A 236 -16.58 -4.15 -9.37
CA ALA A 236 -16.74 -3.74 -7.98
C ALA A 236 -15.83 -2.56 -7.62
N TRP A 237 -14.53 -2.66 -7.89
CA TRP A 237 -13.63 -1.53 -7.60
C TRP A 237 -13.84 -0.35 -8.56
N GLY A 238 -14.19 -0.61 -9.82
CA GLY A 238 -14.53 0.43 -10.79
C GLY A 238 -15.75 1.22 -10.38
N TYR A 239 -16.78 0.56 -9.83
CA TYR A 239 -17.94 1.23 -9.25
C TYR A 239 -17.58 2.11 -8.07
N LEU A 240 -16.70 1.65 -7.17
CA LEU A 240 -16.24 2.47 -6.05
C LEU A 240 -15.49 3.73 -6.52
N VAL A 241 -14.62 3.59 -7.53
CA VAL A 241 -13.90 4.74 -8.11
C VAL A 241 -14.86 5.70 -8.81
N TYR A 242 -15.86 5.17 -9.53
CA TYR A 242 -16.84 5.99 -10.25
C TYR A 242 -17.81 6.72 -9.31
N SER A 243 -18.27 6.07 -8.25
CA SER A 243 -19.29 6.59 -7.33
C SER A 243 -18.73 7.37 -6.15
N GLY A 244 -17.43 7.21 -5.82
CA GLY A 244 -16.81 7.79 -4.66
C GLY A 244 -15.80 8.89 -4.99
N ASP A 245 -15.60 9.79 -4.02
CA ASP A 245 -14.48 10.71 -4.04
C ASP A 245 -13.19 9.97 -3.63
N ILE A 246 -12.09 10.19 -4.35
CA ILE A 246 -10.78 9.56 -4.10
C ILE A 246 -10.34 9.83 -2.66
N GLY A 247 -10.56 11.05 -2.16
CA GLY A 247 -10.22 11.42 -0.77
C GLY A 247 -10.96 10.61 0.28
N SER A 248 -12.15 10.11 -0.03
CA SER A 248 -12.96 9.27 0.86
C SER A 248 -12.61 7.79 0.76
N ILE A 249 -12.25 7.32 -0.43
CA ILE A 249 -11.90 5.91 -0.68
C ILE A 249 -10.51 5.58 -0.14
N TRP A 250 -9.57 6.53 -0.22
CA TRP A 250 -8.19 6.33 0.20
C TRP A 250 -8.03 5.88 1.66
N PRO A 251 -8.69 6.49 2.65
CA PRO A 251 -8.64 6.00 4.03
C PRO A 251 -9.21 4.60 4.20
N LEU A 252 -10.29 4.24 3.50
CA LEU A 252 -10.84 2.88 3.50
C LEU A 252 -9.83 1.86 2.97
N PHE A 253 -9.17 2.19 1.86
CA PHE A 253 -8.09 1.36 1.31
C PHE A 253 -6.98 1.15 2.35
N GLY A 254 -6.54 2.22 3.02
CA GLY A 254 -5.53 2.15 4.07
C GLY A 254 -5.94 1.22 5.23
N ILE A 255 -7.19 1.31 5.70
CA ILE A 255 -7.73 0.43 6.74
C ILE A 255 -7.71 -1.02 6.29
N CYS A 256 -8.24 -1.34 5.11
CA CYS A 256 -8.27 -2.69 4.59
C CYS A 256 -6.87 -3.28 4.46
N ASN A 257 -5.93 -2.50 3.93
CA ASN A 257 -4.54 -2.90 3.75
C ASN A 257 -3.85 -3.19 5.09
N GLN A 258 -4.04 -2.32 6.09
CA GLN A 258 -3.51 -2.50 7.43
C GLN A 258 -4.11 -3.70 8.17
N LEU A 259 -5.41 -3.94 8.04
CA LEU A 259 -6.05 -5.10 8.64
C LEU A 259 -5.49 -6.41 8.06
N LEU A 260 -5.32 -6.48 6.74
CA LEU A 260 -4.67 -7.63 6.08
C LEU A 260 -3.22 -7.82 6.57
N ALA A 261 -2.46 -6.75 6.71
CA ALA A 261 -1.11 -6.81 7.24
C ALA A 261 -1.08 -7.33 8.69
N SER A 262 -2.00 -6.83 9.53
CA SER A 262 -2.16 -7.30 10.91
C SER A 262 -2.48 -8.79 10.97
N VAL A 263 -3.42 -9.28 10.15
CA VAL A 263 -3.73 -10.72 10.03
C VAL A 263 -2.49 -11.52 9.67
N THR A 264 -1.71 -11.05 8.69
CA THR A 264 -0.51 -11.75 8.25
C THR A 264 0.54 -11.84 9.35
N LEU A 265 0.75 -10.75 10.12
CA LEU A 265 1.65 -10.75 11.27
C LEU A 265 1.18 -11.72 12.37
N LEU A 266 -0.12 -11.76 12.66
CA LEU A 266 -0.70 -12.67 13.65
C LEU A 266 -0.58 -14.14 13.19
N ILE A 267 -0.77 -14.42 11.90
CA ILE A 267 -0.54 -15.74 11.32
C ILE A 267 0.96 -16.09 11.39
N GLY A 268 1.85 -15.17 11.02
CA GLY A 268 3.29 -15.36 11.15
C GLY A 268 3.71 -15.69 12.57
N THR A 269 3.14 -15.01 13.56
CA THR A 269 3.33 -15.32 14.98
C THR A 269 2.88 -16.74 15.32
N THR A 270 1.73 -17.16 14.79
CA THR A 270 1.21 -18.53 14.98
C THR A 270 2.17 -19.57 14.40
N VAL A 271 2.73 -19.29 13.21
CA VAL A 271 3.73 -20.16 12.57
C VAL A 271 5.00 -20.27 13.43
N ILE A 272 5.53 -19.14 13.92
CA ILE A 272 6.72 -19.11 14.79
C ILE A 272 6.48 -19.93 16.08
N ILE A 273 5.31 -19.80 16.70
CA ILE A 273 4.94 -20.60 17.87
C ILE A 273 4.90 -22.09 17.51
N ARG A 274 4.28 -22.46 16.38
CA ARG A 274 4.21 -23.86 15.91
C ARG A 274 5.59 -24.46 15.62
N MET A 275 6.54 -23.65 15.12
CA MET A 275 7.92 -24.06 14.88
C MET A 275 8.73 -24.18 16.17
N ASN A 276 8.09 -24.07 17.33
CA ASN A 276 8.73 -24.12 18.66
C ASN A 276 9.76 -22.99 18.90
N HIS A 277 9.60 -21.86 18.21
CA HIS A 277 10.46 -20.70 18.39
C HIS A 277 9.76 -19.57 19.16
N VAL A 278 9.03 -19.91 20.23
CA VAL A 278 8.22 -18.96 21.03
C VAL A 278 8.99 -17.72 21.46
N LYS A 279 10.29 -17.86 21.69
CA LYS A 279 11.21 -16.76 22.03
C LYS A 279 11.17 -15.62 21.01
N TYR A 280 10.89 -15.91 19.74
CA TYR A 280 10.85 -14.94 18.66
C TYR A 280 9.42 -14.51 18.27
N ALA A 281 8.39 -15.08 18.90
CA ALA A 281 6.99 -14.76 18.57
C ALA A 281 6.64 -13.27 18.73
N TRP A 282 7.35 -12.56 19.62
CA TRP A 282 7.14 -11.13 19.83
C TRP A 282 7.51 -10.27 18.61
N THR A 283 8.44 -10.74 17.75
CA THR A 283 8.91 -9.97 16.59
C THR A 283 7.80 -9.65 15.58
N THR A 284 6.82 -10.54 15.47
CA THR A 284 5.63 -10.36 14.63
C THR A 284 4.37 -10.10 15.46
N GLY A 285 4.30 -10.66 16.67
CA GLY A 285 3.15 -10.54 17.55
C GLY A 285 2.92 -9.12 18.08
N ALA A 286 3.97 -8.49 18.59
CA ALA A 286 3.85 -7.12 19.11
C ALA A 286 3.47 -6.10 18.01
N PRO A 287 4.15 -6.07 16.85
CA PRO A 287 3.71 -5.22 15.74
C PRO A 287 2.29 -5.55 15.25
N GLY A 288 1.92 -6.84 15.17
CA GLY A 288 0.60 -7.26 14.74
C GLY A 288 -0.53 -6.75 15.67
N ILE A 289 -0.33 -6.85 16.97
CA ILE A 289 -1.29 -6.32 17.97
C ILE A 289 -1.37 -4.80 17.89
N LEU A 290 -0.21 -4.11 17.85
CA LEU A 290 -0.15 -2.65 17.74
C LEU A 290 -0.90 -2.15 16.51
N MET A 291 -0.61 -2.75 15.34
CA MET A 291 -1.26 -2.37 14.08
C MET A 291 -2.75 -2.66 14.09
N THR A 292 -3.16 -3.76 14.69
CA THR A 292 -4.59 -4.07 14.90
C THR A 292 -5.28 -2.95 15.68
N PHE A 293 -4.71 -2.58 16.82
CA PHE A 293 -5.30 -1.53 17.68
C PHE A 293 -5.39 -0.18 16.93
N ILE A 294 -4.30 0.25 16.30
CA ILE A 294 -4.23 1.50 15.52
C ILE A 294 -5.28 1.52 14.40
N THR A 295 -5.42 0.40 13.68
CA THR A 295 -6.35 0.33 12.54
C THR A 295 -7.81 0.32 12.99
N PHE A 296 -8.14 -0.38 14.10
CA PHE A 296 -9.48 -0.30 14.68
C PHE A 296 -9.80 1.12 15.13
N TRP A 297 -8.87 1.79 15.80
CA TRP A 297 -9.05 3.19 16.19
C TRP A 297 -9.32 4.08 14.97
N ALA A 298 -8.50 3.97 13.91
CA ALA A 298 -8.70 4.72 12.67
C ALA A 298 -10.07 4.44 12.04
N GLY A 299 -10.44 3.17 11.95
CA GLY A 299 -11.71 2.76 11.34
C GLY A 299 -12.93 3.31 12.07
N ILE A 300 -12.95 3.21 13.41
CA ILE A 300 -14.01 3.75 14.23
C ILE A 300 -14.09 5.27 14.07
N TRP A 301 -12.92 5.95 14.12
CA TRP A 301 -12.87 7.39 13.96
C TRP A 301 -13.41 7.86 12.61
N LEU A 302 -13.03 7.19 11.51
CA LEU A 302 -13.51 7.50 10.16
C LEU A 302 -15.02 7.29 10.00
N ILE A 303 -15.55 6.21 10.55
CA ILE A 303 -16.98 5.93 10.49
C ILE A 303 -17.75 7.05 11.17
N ILE A 304 -17.35 7.42 12.41
CA ILE A 304 -18.10 8.38 13.24
C ILE A 304 -17.90 9.83 12.74
N ASN A 305 -16.68 10.22 12.39
CA ASN A 305 -16.36 11.63 12.15
C ASN A 305 -16.32 12.02 10.67
N GLN A 306 -16.23 11.05 9.74
CA GLN A 306 -16.14 11.33 8.32
C GLN A 306 -17.29 10.72 7.52
N TYR A 307 -17.46 9.40 7.55
CA TYR A 307 -18.39 8.72 6.65
C TYR A 307 -19.86 8.95 6.99
N LEU A 308 -20.24 8.84 8.27
CA LEU A 308 -21.62 9.07 8.70
C LEU A 308 -22.05 10.53 8.53
N PRO A 309 -21.25 11.54 8.96
CA PRO A 309 -21.62 12.94 8.78
C PRO A 309 -21.68 13.37 7.30
N SER A 310 -20.86 12.75 6.42
CA SER A 310 -20.84 13.04 4.99
C SER A 310 -21.87 12.24 4.17
N GLY A 311 -22.71 11.43 4.81
CA GLY A 311 -23.71 10.59 4.10
C GLY A 311 -23.12 9.43 3.30
N GLN A 312 -21.87 9.08 3.52
CA GLN A 312 -21.15 8.01 2.79
C GLN A 312 -21.41 6.63 3.43
N TYR A 313 -22.68 6.22 3.46
CA TYR A 313 -23.12 5.01 4.16
C TYR A 313 -22.49 3.73 3.63
N LEU A 314 -22.21 3.65 2.32
CA LEU A 314 -21.54 2.48 1.72
C LEU A 314 -20.13 2.30 2.31
N LEU A 315 -19.35 3.37 2.40
CA LEU A 315 -17.98 3.31 2.96
C LEU A 315 -18.00 3.02 4.45
N ALA A 316 -18.96 3.59 5.20
CA ALA A 316 -19.17 3.26 6.60
C ALA A 316 -19.50 1.78 6.80
N PHE A 317 -20.41 1.23 5.99
CA PHE A 317 -20.78 -0.19 6.03
C PHE A 317 -19.60 -1.10 5.68
N LEU A 318 -18.87 -0.81 4.60
CA LEU A 318 -17.70 -1.60 4.20
C LEU A 318 -16.62 -1.59 5.28
N SER A 319 -16.33 -0.41 5.88
CA SER A 319 -15.38 -0.30 6.98
C SER A 319 -15.80 -1.14 8.19
N ALA A 320 -17.06 -1.03 8.60
CA ALA A 320 -17.60 -1.81 9.72
C ALA A 320 -17.56 -3.32 9.44
N LEU A 321 -17.93 -3.73 8.22
CA LEU A 321 -17.89 -5.13 7.80
C LEU A 321 -16.48 -5.71 7.89
N VAL A 322 -15.48 -5.02 7.32
CA VAL A 322 -14.08 -5.48 7.33
C VAL A 322 -13.56 -5.56 8.76
N MET A 323 -13.89 -4.59 9.62
CA MET A 323 -13.51 -4.60 11.03
C MET A 323 -14.14 -5.77 11.79
N CYS A 324 -15.42 -6.07 11.55
CA CYS A 324 -16.09 -7.24 12.14
C CYS A 324 -15.46 -8.56 11.71
N LEU A 325 -15.14 -8.71 10.42
CA LEU A 325 -14.44 -9.89 9.91
C LEU A 325 -13.05 -10.03 10.55
N MET A 326 -12.32 -8.93 10.69
CA MET A 326 -11.03 -8.94 11.37
C MET A 326 -11.13 -9.35 12.85
N LEU A 327 -12.14 -8.85 13.57
CA LEU A 327 -12.37 -9.24 14.95
C LEU A 327 -12.58 -10.76 15.08
N PHE A 328 -13.34 -11.33 14.16
CA PHE A 328 -13.53 -12.79 14.11
C PHE A 328 -12.21 -13.55 13.93
N VAL A 329 -11.35 -13.07 13.01
CA VAL A 329 -10.01 -13.66 12.79
C VAL A 329 -9.14 -13.54 14.04
N ILE A 330 -9.12 -12.36 14.69
CA ILE A 330 -8.34 -12.14 15.92
C ILE A 330 -8.74 -13.11 17.01
N VAL A 331 -10.05 -13.28 17.23
CA VAL A 331 -10.56 -14.23 18.24
C VAL A 331 -10.11 -15.66 17.93
N GLY A 332 -10.15 -16.05 16.65
CA GLY A 332 -9.64 -17.35 16.20
C GLY A 332 -8.15 -17.55 16.47
N VAL A 333 -7.34 -16.55 16.14
CA VAL A 333 -5.90 -16.57 16.38
C VAL A 333 -5.57 -16.63 17.86
N LEU A 334 -6.20 -15.81 18.69
CA LEU A 334 -5.98 -15.81 20.14
C LEU A 334 -6.35 -17.15 20.78
N ARG A 335 -7.48 -17.74 20.37
CA ARG A 335 -7.85 -19.09 20.81
C ARG A 335 -6.78 -20.12 20.41
N ARG A 336 -6.27 -20.01 19.19
CA ARG A 336 -5.23 -20.94 18.72
C ARG A 336 -3.92 -20.76 19.50
N TRP A 337 -3.53 -19.53 19.83
CA TRP A 337 -2.35 -19.27 20.68
C TRP A 337 -2.50 -19.84 22.08
N MET A 338 -3.68 -19.68 22.70
CA MET A 338 -3.93 -20.28 24.03
C MET A 338 -3.76 -21.78 24.01
N VAL A 339 -4.27 -22.44 22.97
CA VAL A 339 -4.10 -23.90 22.81
C VAL A 339 -2.64 -24.26 22.61
N LEU A 340 -1.92 -23.61 21.69
CA LEU A 340 -0.52 -23.91 21.40
C LEU A 340 0.42 -23.65 22.58
N LEU A 341 0.20 -22.59 23.32
CA LEU A 341 1.02 -22.26 24.49
C LEU A 341 0.74 -23.19 25.67
N ASN A 342 -0.51 -23.61 25.87
CA ASN A 342 -0.88 -24.57 26.92
C ASN A 342 -0.32 -25.98 26.64
N ILE A 343 -0.24 -26.40 25.37
CA ILE A 343 0.39 -27.67 25.00
C ILE A 343 1.88 -27.66 25.36
N HIS A 344 2.57 -26.54 25.22
CA HIS A 344 3.97 -26.40 25.60
C HIS A 344 4.23 -26.44 27.13
N THR A 345 3.19 -26.21 27.96
CA THR A 345 3.31 -26.20 29.41
C THR A 345 2.97 -27.52 30.09
N THR A 346 2.38 -28.50 29.39
CA THR A 346 1.70 -29.65 30.01
C THR A 346 2.31 -31.03 29.74
N VAL A 347 3.31 -31.17 28.89
CA VAL A 347 3.88 -32.50 28.61
C VAL A 347 5.16 -32.69 29.40
N LYS A 348 5.04 -33.24 30.61
CA LYS A 348 6.14 -33.92 31.30
C LYS A 348 6.12 -35.39 30.89
N ASP A 349 7.25 -35.89 30.39
CA ASP A 349 7.41 -37.27 30.04
C ASP A 349 7.21 -38.20 31.29
N LYS A 350 6.85 -39.44 31.02
CA LYS A 350 6.65 -40.52 32.02
C LYS A 350 7.83 -40.71 32.95
N TYR A 351 8.96 -40.12 32.61
CA TYR A 351 10.22 -40.16 33.36
C TYR A 351 10.64 -38.80 33.97
N GLY A 352 9.76 -37.81 33.94
CA GLY A 352 10.01 -36.46 34.53
C GLY A 352 10.95 -35.58 33.69
N VAL A 353 11.30 -35.99 32.50
CA VAL A 353 12.08 -35.20 31.53
C VAL A 353 11.12 -34.33 30.71
N GLU A 354 11.36 -33.03 30.58
CA GLU A 354 10.60 -32.13 29.72
C GLU A 354 10.83 -32.49 28.26
N VAL A 355 9.96 -33.33 27.69
CA VAL A 355 9.97 -33.66 26.27
C VAL A 355 8.94 -32.75 25.59
N LYS A 356 9.41 -31.84 24.73
CA LYS A 356 8.56 -31.01 23.86
C LYS A 356 8.07 -31.88 22.70
N THR A 357 6.94 -32.51 22.85
CA THR A 357 6.27 -33.21 21.76
C THR A 357 5.17 -32.36 21.19
N ILE A 358 5.22 -32.15 19.86
CA ILE A 358 4.11 -31.58 19.07
C ILE A 358 3.11 -32.72 18.92
N VAL A 359 1.92 -32.57 19.50
CA VAL A 359 0.79 -33.45 19.18
C VAL A 359 0.22 -32.94 17.85
N GLU A 360 0.48 -33.72 16.79
CA GLU A 360 -0.21 -33.54 15.51
C GLU A 360 -1.67 -34.01 15.69
N GLU A 361 -2.63 -33.08 15.51
CA GLU A 361 -4.00 -33.35 15.12
C GLU A 361 -4.27 -32.83 13.73
#